data_d98f9269c4b797d008ef4462b22b4b06
#
_entry.id   d98f9269c4b797d008ef4462b22b4b06
#
_cell.length_a   1.000
_cell.length_b   1.000
_cell.length_c   1.000
_cell.angle_alpha   90.00
_cell.angle_beta   90.00
_cell.angle_gamma   90.00
#
_symmetry.space_group_name_H-M   'P 1'
#
loop_
_entity.id
_entity.type
_entity.pdbx_description
1 polymer ?
#
loop_
_entity_poly.entity_id
_entity_poly.type
_entity_poly.pdbx_seq_one_letter_code
_entity_poly.pdbx_strand_id
1 'polypeptide(L)'
;TVGVRPPVEENELNAWYVKSTVEGAPEGKLKGKTVVLKDNVMLGGVPMMNGSSTLEGYVPNVDATIVTRMLDAGATIVGKAHCECFCMSGGSHTSALGPVCNPNDPTKSAGGSSSGSAALVAKGEVDLAIGGDQGGSIRMPSAFCGTVGMKPTHGLVPYTGIVPIEITIDHAGPITSSVADNALMLEVLAGPD
;
A
#
# COMPACT_ATOMS: atom_id res chain seq x y z
N THR A 1 -7.52 16.15 4.63
CA THR A 1 -7.63 15.97 3.18
C THR A 1 -8.56 14.81 2.89
N VAL A 2 -9.61 15.02 2.16
CA VAL A 2 -10.54 13.95 1.77
C VAL A 2 -9.95 13.24 0.56
N GLY A 3 -9.84 11.91 0.61
CA GLY A 3 -9.40 11.12 -0.54
C GLY A 3 -10.43 11.19 -1.68
N VAL A 4 -9.96 11.34 -2.90
CA VAL A 4 -10.78 11.38 -4.11
C VAL A 4 -10.49 10.17 -4.95
N ARG A 5 -11.53 9.42 -5.33
CA ARG A 5 -11.38 8.32 -6.29
C ARG A 5 -11.09 8.91 -7.67
N PRO A 6 -9.96 8.55 -8.31
CA PRO A 6 -9.67 9.06 -9.65
C PRO A 6 -10.67 8.51 -10.67
N PRO A 7 -10.97 9.26 -11.73
CA PRO A 7 -11.75 8.77 -12.86
C PRO A 7 -11.00 7.63 -13.57
N VAL A 8 -11.73 6.81 -14.33
CA VAL A 8 -11.19 5.60 -14.98
C VAL A 8 -10.02 5.92 -15.91
N GLU A 9 -10.10 7.03 -16.66
CA GLU A 9 -9.06 7.51 -17.57
C GLU A 9 -7.76 7.94 -16.87
N GLU A 10 -7.80 8.24 -15.56
CA GLU A 10 -6.63 8.53 -14.73
C GLU A 10 -6.21 7.34 -13.87
N ASN A 11 -6.84 6.18 -14.06
CA ASN A 11 -6.62 4.95 -13.30
C ASN A 11 -6.66 3.71 -14.22
N GLU A 12 -5.96 3.77 -15.34
CA GLU A 12 -5.97 2.75 -16.40
C GLU A 12 -5.68 1.33 -15.91
N LEU A 13 -4.84 1.19 -14.89
CA LEU A 13 -4.52 -0.10 -14.26
C LEU A 13 -5.51 -0.49 -13.15
N ASN A 14 -6.47 0.38 -12.81
CA ASN A 14 -7.35 0.24 -11.65
C ASN A 14 -6.55 0.07 -10.33
N ALA A 15 -5.37 0.69 -10.24
CA ALA A 15 -4.44 0.53 -9.13
C ALA A 15 -4.68 1.49 -7.95
N TRP A 16 -5.36 2.61 -8.17
CA TRP A 16 -5.77 3.54 -7.12
C TRP A 16 -7.16 3.21 -6.59
N TYR A 17 -7.30 3.22 -5.27
CA TYR A 17 -8.61 3.34 -4.62
C TYR A 17 -8.99 4.81 -4.49
N VAL A 18 -8.17 5.59 -3.78
CA VAL A 18 -8.33 7.05 -3.65
C VAL A 18 -6.96 7.74 -3.70
N LYS A 19 -6.93 8.93 -4.29
CA LYS A 19 -5.81 9.86 -4.23
C LYS A 19 -6.05 10.87 -3.11
N SER A 20 -5.01 11.22 -2.38
CA SER A 20 -5.01 12.25 -1.32
C SER A 20 -3.64 12.90 -1.30
N THR A 21 -3.46 13.92 -0.47
CA THR A 21 -2.12 14.48 -0.21
C THR A 21 -2.03 14.80 1.27
N VAL A 22 -1.18 14.07 1.97
CA VAL A 22 -0.85 14.31 3.37
C VAL A 22 0.65 14.49 3.46
N GLU A 23 1.07 15.72 3.70
CA GLU A 23 2.49 16.06 3.82
C GLU A 23 2.99 15.72 5.22
N GLY A 24 4.16 15.09 5.29
CA GLY A 24 4.88 14.83 6.53
C GLY A 24 5.74 16.01 7.00
N ALA A 25 6.64 15.71 7.92
CA ALA A 25 7.58 16.68 8.47
C ALA A 25 8.41 17.38 7.37
N PRO A 26 8.86 18.62 7.62
CA PRO A 26 9.62 19.38 6.64
C PRO A 26 10.99 18.77 6.32
N GLU A 27 11.49 17.90 7.21
CA GLU A 27 12.76 17.19 7.11
C GLU A 27 12.57 15.71 7.45
N GLY A 28 13.55 14.88 7.15
CA GLY A 28 13.56 13.46 7.48
C GLY A 28 14.08 12.58 6.34
N LYS A 29 14.28 11.30 6.64
CA LYS A 29 14.87 10.31 5.71
C LYS A 29 14.03 10.09 4.44
N LEU A 30 12.73 10.30 4.51
CA LEU A 30 11.80 10.14 3.38
C LEU A 30 11.37 11.49 2.77
N LYS A 31 12.05 12.58 3.10
CA LYS A 31 11.73 13.91 2.51
C LYS A 31 11.84 13.87 1.00
N GLY A 32 10.78 14.34 0.33
CA GLY A 32 10.67 14.34 -1.13
C GLY A 32 10.21 13.02 -1.74
N LYS A 33 9.99 11.98 -0.91
CA LYS A 33 9.43 10.70 -1.37
C LYS A 33 7.91 10.68 -1.26
N THR A 34 7.27 10.20 -2.31
CA THR A 34 5.83 9.91 -2.34
C THR A 34 5.56 8.47 -1.93
N VAL A 35 4.55 8.26 -1.08
CA VAL A 35 4.16 6.94 -0.56
C VAL A 35 2.70 6.69 -0.80
N VAL A 36 2.36 5.52 -1.35
CA VAL A 36 1.00 5.00 -1.38
C VAL A 36 0.82 3.89 -0.35
N LEU A 37 -0.33 3.87 0.31
CA LEU A 37 -0.67 2.86 1.31
C LEU A 37 -1.59 1.79 0.71
N LYS A 38 -1.32 0.51 0.96
CA LYS A 38 -2.31 -0.53 0.69
C LYS A 38 -3.61 -0.20 1.42
N ASP A 39 -4.74 -0.48 0.82
CA ASP A 39 -6.04 -0.01 1.33
C ASP A 39 -6.55 -0.70 2.61
N ASN A 40 -5.77 -1.57 3.22
CA ASN A 40 -6.00 -2.06 4.58
C ASN A 40 -5.28 -1.24 5.67
N VAL A 41 -4.46 -0.24 5.31
CA VAL A 41 -3.72 0.63 6.26
C VAL A 41 -4.54 1.88 6.55
N MET A 42 -4.78 2.18 7.80
CA MET A 42 -5.53 3.37 8.23
C MET A 42 -4.73 4.65 8.05
N LEU A 43 -5.35 5.63 7.41
CA LEU A 43 -4.90 7.01 7.30
C LEU A 43 -6.07 7.89 7.74
N GLY A 44 -5.93 8.61 8.83
CA GLY A 44 -7.00 9.38 9.46
C GLY A 44 -7.62 10.40 8.49
N GLY A 45 -8.94 10.38 8.39
CA GLY A 45 -9.71 11.27 7.51
C GLY A 45 -9.69 10.89 6.02
N VAL A 46 -9.07 9.77 5.63
CA VAL A 46 -9.04 9.29 4.24
C VAL A 46 -9.84 8.00 4.13
N PRO A 47 -10.79 7.90 3.18
CA PRO A 47 -11.62 6.71 3.01
C PRO A 47 -10.80 5.44 2.77
N MET A 48 -11.27 4.31 3.30
CA MET A 48 -10.77 2.98 3.02
C MET A 48 -11.90 1.98 2.89
N MET A 49 -11.72 0.95 2.05
CA MET A 49 -12.69 -0.13 1.88
C MET A 49 -12.08 -1.53 1.94
N ASN A 50 -10.73 -1.62 2.00
CA ASN A 50 -10.01 -2.91 2.03
C ASN A 50 -10.47 -3.89 0.94
N GLY A 51 -10.71 -3.37 -0.27
CA GLY A 51 -11.15 -4.13 -1.43
C GLY A 51 -12.60 -4.66 -1.34
N SER A 52 -13.37 -4.32 -0.31
CA SER A 52 -14.71 -4.83 -0.05
C SER A 52 -15.77 -3.74 0.02
N SER A 53 -16.88 -3.91 -0.70
CA SER A 53 -18.05 -3.03 -0.59
C SER A 53 -18.66 -2.98 0.82
N THR A 54 -18.37 -3.96 1.67
CA THR A 54 -18.84 -3.98 3.07
C THR A 54 -18.30 -2.79 3.88
N LEU A 55 -17.08 -2.32 3.54
CA LEU A 55 -16.44 -1.18 4.20
C LEU A 55 -16.50 0.10 3.36
N GLU A 56 -17.24 0.11 2.25
CA GLU A 56 -17.36 1.31 1.44
C GLU A 56 -17.94 2.48 2.28
N GLY A 57 -17.26 3.63 2.19
CA GLY A 57 -17.63 4.82 2.96
C GLY A 57 -17.05 4.86 4.39
N TYR A 58 -16.31 3.84 4.83
CA TYR A 58 -15.61 3.89 6.11
C TYR A 58 -14.43 4.87 6.04
N VAL A 59 -14.36 5.77 7.02
CA VAL A 59 -13.25 6.74 7.17
C VAL A 59 -12.65 6.56 8.56
N PRO A 60 -11.40 6.08 8.67
CA PRO A 60 -10.72 5.95 9.95
C PRO A 60 -10.46 7.33 10.58
N ASN A 61 -10.44 7.37 11.90
CA ASN A 61 -10.13 8.59 12.67
C ASN A 61 -8.74 8.57 13.32
N VAL A 62 -7.93 7.57 12.96
CA VAL A 62 -6.56 7.39 13.46
C VAL A 62 -5.63 6.99 12.32
N ASP A 63 -4.36 7.30 12.47
CA ASP A 63 -3.29 6.79 11.61
C ASP A 63 -2.76 5.47 12.15
N ALA A 64 -2.35 4.58 11.26
CA ALA A 64 -1.55 3.42 11.64
C ALA A 64 -0.18 3.88 12.15
N THR A 65 0.44 3.11 13.07
CA THR A 65 1.78 3.41 13.61
C THR A 65 2.80 3.66 12.49
N ILE A 66 2.78 2.84 11.44
CA ILE A 66 3.69 3.02 10.29
C ILE A 66 3.43 4.31 9.50
N VAL A 67 2.18 4.77 9.46
CA VAL A 67 1.82 6.05 8.82
C VAL A 67 2.44 7.22 9.56
N THR A 68 2.28 7.26 10.88
CA THR A 68 2.90 8.27 11.73
C THR A 68 4.42 8.30 11.53
N ARG A 69 5.09 7.14 11.52
CA ARG A 69 6.55 7.07 11.29
C ARG A 69 6.98 7.62 9.93
N MET A 70 6.23 7.29 8.88
CA MET A 70 6.56 7.81 7.54
C MET A 70 6.35 9.32 7.44
N LEU A 71 5.29 9.84 8.03
CA LEU A 71 5.04 11.29 8.09
C LEU A 71 6.11 12.00 8.92
N ASP A 72 6.49 11.47 10.08
CA ASP A 72 7.58 12.02 10.90
C ASP A 72 8.93 11.97 10.18
N ALA A 73 9.13 11.01 9.28
CA ALA A 73 10.31 10.92 8.42
C ALA A 73 10.23 11.81 7.17
N GLY A 74 9.20 12.63 7.02
CA GLY A 74 9.06 13.62 5.94
C GLY A 74 8.43 13.09 4.64
N ALA A 75 7.88 11.88 4.62
CA ALA A 75 7.19 11.37 3.43
C ALA A 75 5.91 12.16 3.12
N THR A 76 5.54 12.21 1.84
CA THR A 76 4.21 12.65 1.41
C THR A 76 3.36 11.41 1.08
N ILE A 77 2.27 11.19 1.82
CA ILE A 77 1.33 10.11 1.51
C ILE A 77 0.34 10.60 0.46
N VAL A 78 0.31 9.92 -0.70
CA VAL A 78 -0.44 10.37 -1.87
C VAL A 78 -1.73 9.61 -2.11
N GLY A 79 -2.08 8.67 -1.25
CA GLY A 79 -3.37 7.97 -1.31
C GLY A 79 -3.33 6.52 -0.88
N LYS A 80 -4.40 5.81 -1.26
CA LYS A 80 -4.62 4.40 -0.96
C LYS A 80 -4.61 3.59 -2.26
N ALA A 81 -3.79 2.55 -2.27
CA ALA A 81 -3.69 1.61 -3.38
C ALA A 81 -4.76 0.53 -3.27
N HIS A 82 -5.36 0.20 -4.39
CA HIS A 82 -6.31 -0.88 -4.53
C HIS A 82 -5.73 -2.21 -4.05
N CYS A 83 -6.51 -3.03 -3.37
CA CYS A 83 -6.11 -4.34 -2.89
C CYS A 83 -7.25 -5.36 -3.07
N GLU A 84 -6.93 -6.63 -2.92
CA GLU A 84 -7.90 -7.71 -2.94
C GLU A 84 -8.90 -7.63 -1.78
N CYS A 85 -10.08 -8.22 -1.97
CA CYS A 85 -11.15 -8.26 -0.97
C CYS A 85 -10.62 -8.83 0.36
N PHE A 86 -10.62 -7.99 1.41
CA PHE A 86 -10.04 -8.30 2.73
C PHE A 86 -8.63 -8.90 2.67
N CYS A 87 -7.86 -8.57 1.64
CA CYS A 87 -6.50 -9.09 1.42
C CYS A 87 -6.41 -10.63 1.25
N MET A 88 -7.51 -11.30 0.91
CA MET A 88 -7.64 -12.77 0.94
C MET A 88 -7.36 -13.47 -0.41
N SER A 89 -6.52 -12.90 -1.27
CA SER A 89 -6.14 -13.51 -2.56
C SER A 89 -4.72 -13.14 -2.96
N GLY A 90 -4.05 -14.04 -3.66
CA GLY A 90 -2.76 -13.80 -4.31
C GLY A 90 -2.87 -13.26 -5.74
N GLY A 91 -4.08 -13.14 -6.28
CA GLY A 91 -4.38 -12.57 -7.58
C GLY A 91 -4.65 -11.06 -7.51
N SER A 92 -5.38 -10.52 -8.52
CA SER A 92 -5.79 -9.11 -8.52
C SER A 92 -7.23 -8.96 -9.04
N HIS A 93 -8.14 -9.83 -8.64
CA HIS A 93 -9.46 -9.98 -9.27
C HIS A 93 -10.63 -10.10 -8.27
N THR A 94 -10.38 -10.16 -6.96
CA THR A 94 -11.45 -10.37 -5.96
C THR A 94 -12.02 -9.08 -5.39
N SER A 95 -11.36 -7.94 -5.63
CA SER A 95 -11.84 -6.65 -5.15
C SER A 95 -13.19 -6.27 -5.73
N ALA A 96 -14.02 -5.62 -4.90
CA ALA A 96 -15.31 -5.07 -5.33
C ALA A 96 -15.19 -4.01 -6.45
N LEU A 97 -14.00 -3.45 -6.65
CA LEU A 97 -13.72 -2.46 -7.70
C LEU A 97 -13.19 -3.07 -9.00
N GLY A 98 -13.15 -4.41 -9.08
CA GLY A 98 -12.63 -5.13 -10.24
C GLY A 98 -11.11 -5.37 -10.20
N PRO A 99 -10.55 -5.97 -11.25
CA PRO A 99 -9.15 -6.39 -11.28
C PRO A 99 -8.17 -5.22 -11.39
N VAL A 100 -6.98 -5.42 -10.84
CA VAL A 100 -5.81 -4.54 -11.09
C VAL A 100 -4.94 -5.17 -12.16
N CYS A 101 -4.65 -4.42 -13.20
CA CYS A 101 -3.84 -4.87 -14.33
C CYS A 101 -2.34 -4.74 -14.06
N ASN A 102 -1.56 -5.65 -14.65
CA ASN A 102 -0.11 -5.60 -14.58
C ASN A 102 0.43 -4.45 -15.47
N PRO A 103 1.28 -3.55 -14.95
CA PRO A 103 1.80 -2.43 -15.74
C PRO A 103 2.70 -2.84 -16.92
N ASN A 104 3.31 -4.05 -16.86
CA ASN A 104 4.17 -4.56 -17.94
C ASN A 104 3.36 -5.25 -19.07
N ASP A 105 2.18 -5.78 -18.74
CA ASP A 105 1.23 -6.38 -19.68
C ASP A 105 -0.19 -6.25 -19.10
N PRO A 106 -0.99 -5.27 -19.52
CA PRO A 106 -2.34 -5.03 -18.98
C PRO A 106 -3.33 -6.19 -19.17
N THR A 107 -3.00 -7.20 -19.97
CA THR A 107 -3.80 -8.43 -20.11
C THR A 107 -3.57 -9.43 -18.98
N LYS A 108 -2.60 -9.18 -18.11
CA LYS A 108 -2.18 -10.04 -17.02
C LYS A 108 -2.54 -9.44 -15.66
N SER A 109 -2.58 -10.31 -14.65
CA SER A 109 -2.74 -9.94 -13.25
C SER A 109 -1.52 -9.19 -12.72
N ALA A 110 -1.75 -8.17 -11.88
CA ALA A 110 -0.69 -7.54 -11.10
C ALA A 110 -0.20 -8.43 -9.93
N GLY A 111 -0.88 -9.56 -9.66
CA GLY A 111 -0.71 -10.30 -8.43
C GLY A 111 -1.36 -9.59 -7.25
N GLY A 112 -1.36 -10.21 -6.07
CA GLY A 112 -2.02 -9.65 -4.89
C GLY A 112 -1.52 -10.30 -3.59
N SER A 113 -2.11 -9.82 -2.54
CA SER A 113 -3.23 -8.89 -2.39
C SER A 113 -2.83 -7.41 -2.44
N SER A 114 -1.54 -7.05 -2.41
CA SER A 114 -1.03 -5.67 -2.55
C SER A 114 -0.90 -5.27 -4.03
N SER A 115 -1.94 -5.52 -4.81
CA SER A 115 -1.95 -5.39 -6.27
C SER A 115 -1.68 -3.96 -6.74
N GLY A 116 -2.44 -2.99 -6.26
CA GLY A 116 -2.27 -1.58 -6.61
C GLY A 116 -0.93 -1.01 -6.13
N SER A 117 -0.46 -1.43 -4.94
CA SER A 117 0.83 -0.99 -4.38
C SER A 117 1.99 -1.34 -5.32
N ALA A 118 2.06 -2.59 -5.80
CA ALA A 118 3.10 -3.02 -6.71
C ALA A 118 2.95 -2.40 -8.10
N ALA A 119 1.72 -2.31 -8.62
CA ALA A 119 1.45 -1.75 -9.93
C ALA A 119 1.85 -0.26 -10.02
N LEU A 120 1.53 0.55 -8.99
CA LEU A 120 1.85 1.98 -8.97
C LEU A 120 3.35 2.24 -8.88
N VAL A 121 4.08 1.47 -8.08
CA VAL A 121 5.55 1.55 -8.01
C VAL A 121 6.18 1.15 -9.35
N ALA A 122 5.73 0.03 -9.93
CA ALA A 122 6.28 -0.45 -11.21
C ALA A 122 6.01 0.53 -12.37
N LYS A 123 4.87 1.22 -12.36
CA LYS A 123 4.53 2.28 -13.34
C LYS A 123 5.29 3.58 -13.08
N GLY A 124 5.91 3.74 -11.91
CA GLY A 124 6.62 4.97 -11.54
C GLY A 124 5.69 6.12 -11.14
N GLU A 125 4.44 5.84 -10.77
CA GLU A 125 3.50 6.86 -10.29
C GLU A 125 3.78 7.29 -8.84
N VAL A 126 4.45 6.43 -8.07
CA VAL A 126 4.88 6.69 -6.70
C VAL A 126 6.29 6.14 -6.47
N ASP A 127 7.05 6.75 -5.55
CA ASP A 127 8.39 6.26 -5.22
C ASP A 127 8.36 4.98 -4.39
N LEU A 128 7.46 4.92 -3.42
CA LEU A 128 7.39 3.89 -2.39
C LEU A 128 5.93 3.45 -2.17
N ALA A 129 5.72 2.20 -1.77
CA ALA A 129 4.42 1.71 -1.36
C ALA A 129 4.49 0.83 -0.11
N ILE A 130 3.41 0.83 0.67
CA ILE A 130 3.17 -0.17 1.71
C ILE A 130 2.38 -1.33 1.12
N GLY A 131 2.85 -2.55 1.39
CA GLY A 131 2.12 -3.80 1.19
C GLY A 131 1.85 -4.53 2.50
N GLY A 132 1.00 -5.55 2.44
CA GLY A 132 0.78 -6.52 3.53
C GLY A 132 0.95 -7.93 3.01
N ASP A 133 1.46 -8.85 3.84
CA ASP A 133 1.82 -10.22 3.44
C ASP A 133 1.54 -11.21 4.56
N GLN A 134 0.64 -12.14 4.33
CA GLN A 134 0.34 -13.27 5.20
C GLN A 134 0.80 -14.59 4.57
N GLY A 135 0.63 -14.70 3.24
CA GLY A 135 1.00 -15.88 2.47
C GLY A 135 1.75 -15.56 1.17
N GLY A 136 2.22 -14.29 1.00
CA GLY A 136 2.91 -13.85 -0.21
C GLY A 136 2.48 -12.50 -0.76
N SER A 137 1.57 -11.79 -0.08
CA SER A 137 0.88 -10.62 -0.66
C SER A 137 1.73 -9.33 -0.79
N ILE A 138 2.99 -9.31 -0.36
CA ILE A 138 4.01 -8.35 -0.79
C ILE A 138 4.83 -8.96 -1.94
N ARG A 139 5.29 -10.20 -1.74
CA ARG A 139 6.26 -10.88 -2.60
C ARG A 139 5.68 -11.25 -3.96
N MET A 140 4.44 -11.77 -3.99
CA MET A 140 3.78 -12.16 -5.24
C MET A 140 3.56 -10.97 -6.19
N PRO A 141 2.87 -9.88 -5.78
CA PRO A 141 2.67 -8.76 -6.68
C PRO A 141 3.99 -8.07 -7.05
N SER A 142 4.99 -8.06 -6.16
CA SER A 142 6.31 -7.55 -6.51
C SER A 142 6.99 -8.38 -7.59
N ALA A 143 6.92 -9.71 -7.50
CA ALA A 143 7.46 -10.61 -8.53
C ALA A 143 6.72 -10.47 -9.87
N PHE A 144 5.40 -10.27 -9.85
CA PHE A 144 4.59 -10.12 -11.06
C PHE A 144 4.81 -8.78 -11.75
N CYS A 145 4.95 -7.69 -10.99
CA CYS A 145 5.13 -6.34 -11.52
C CYS A 145 6.60 -5.94 -11.73
N GLY A 146 7.57 -6.72 -11.26
CA GLY A 146 8.99 -6.42 -11.39
C GLY A 146 9.50 -5.39 -10.38
N THR A 147 8.92 -5.33 -9.19
CA THR A 147 9.35 -4.45 -8.10
C THR A 147 10.15 -5.20 -7.02
N VAL A 148 10.73 -4.47 -6.09
CA VAL A 148 11.40 -5.03 -4.90
C VAL A 148 10.40 -4.99 -3.74
N GLY A 149 9.95 -6.16 -3.30
CA GLY A 149 9.04 -6.28 -2.16
C GLY A 149 9.64 -7.10 -1.03
N MET A 150 9.65 -6.57 0.18
CA MET A 150 10.20 -7.24 1.34
C MET A 150 9.12 -7.54 2.39
N LYS A 151 8.93 -8.83 2.67
CA LYS A 151 8.23 -9.30 3.86
C LYS A 151 9.25 -9.37 5.01
N PRO A 152 9.20 -8.46 5.98
CA PRO A 152 10.16 -8.46 7.10
C PRO A 152 9.95 -9.65 8.04
N THR A 153 10.81 -9.77 9.05
CA THR A 153 10.59 -10.66 10.18
C THR A 153 9.31 -10.28 10.92
N HIS A 154 8.55 -11.28 11.38
CA HIS A 154 7.30 -11.05 12.12
C HIS A 154 7.53 -10.12 13.33
N GLY A 155 6.69 -9.09 13.47
CA GLY A 155 6.77 -8.12 14.55
C GLY A 155 7.86 -7.04 14.39
N LEU A 156 8.70 -7.09 13.35
CA LEU A 156 9.70 -6.04 13.11
C LEU A 156 9.06 -4.71 12.70
N VAL A 157 7.99 -4.77 11.92
CA VAL A 157 7.20 -3.61 11.49
C VAL A 157 5.88 -3.64 12.24
N PRO A 158 5.48 -2.53 12.89
CA PRO A 158 4.20 -2.40 13.59
C PRO A 158 3.00 -2.72 12.73
N TYR A 159 1.96 -3.29 13.35
CA TYR A 159 0.72 -3.62 12.66
C TYR A 159 -0.50 -2.86 13.22
N THR A 160 -0.37 -2.08 14.29
CA THR A 160 -1.45 -1.24 14.86
C THR A 160 -1.97 -0.25 13.82
N GLY A 161 -3.29 -0.23 13.63
CA GLY A 161 -3.97 0.58 12.61
C GLY A 161 -3.98 -0.03 11.21
N ILE A 162 -3.66 -1.33 11.08
CA ILE A 162 -3.79 -2.09 9.83
C ILE A 162 -4.87 -3.15 10.04
N VAL A 163 -5.81 -3.26 9.10
CA VAL A 163 -6.88 -4.28 9.19
C VAL A 163 -6.24 -5.66 9.09
N PRO A 164 -6.39 -6.50 10.14
CA PRO A 164 -5.74 -7.81 10.19
C PRO A 164 -6.48 -8.87 9.36
N ILE A 165 -5.74 -9.89 8.95
CA ILE A 165 -6.31 -11.18 8.53
C ILE A 165 -6.12 -12.19 9.67
N GLU A 166 -4.86 -12.37 10.10
CA GLU A 166 -4.47 -13.30 11.15
C GLU A 166 -3.18 -12.78 11.83
N ILE A 167 -3.31 -12.34 13.06
CA ILE A 167 -2.25 -11.63 13.80
C ILE A 167 -0.95 -12.41 13.95
N THR A 168 -1.01 -13.75 13.87
CA THR A 168 0.17 -14.61 14.00
C THR A 168 1.02 -14.69 12.74
N ILE A 169 0.47 -14.24 11.59
CA ILE A 169 1.14 -14.26 10.28
C ILE A 169 1.05 -12.92 9.53
N ASP A 170 0.40 -11.93 10.11
CA ASP A 170 0.28 -10.61 9.51
C ASP A 170 1.62 -9.88 9.46
N HIS A 171 1.99 -9.37 8.29
CA HIS A 171 3.17 -8.55 8.06
C HIS A 171 2.81 -7.33 7.23
N ALA A 172 3.42 -6.19 7.55
CA ALA A 172 3.47 -5.04 6.67
C ALA A 172 4.92 -4.80 6.24
N GLY A 173 5.11 -4.26 5.04
CA GLY A 173 6.45 -4.00 4.55
C GLY A 173 6.49 -3.19 3.25
N PRO A 174 7.71 -2.78 2.84
CA PRO A 174 7.94 -1.93 1.70
C PRO A 174 7.84 -2.65 0.36
N ILE A 175 7.30 -1.92 -0.64
CA ILE A 175 7.38 -2.26 -2.07
C ILE A 175 7.97 -1.03 -2.78
N THR A 176 9.05 -1.22 -3.53
CA THR A 176 9.84 -0.14 -4.13
C THR A 176 10.42 -0.55 -5.47
N SER A 177 10.97 0.40 -6.23
CA SER A 177 11.65 0.11 -7.49
C SER A 177 13.10 -0.33 -7.31
N SER A 178 13.71 -0.03 -6.15
CA SER A 178 15.11 -0.36 -5.87
C SER A 178 15.30 -0.98 -4.47
N VAL A 179 16.36 -1.78 -4.32
CA VAL A 179 16.77 -2.34 -3.01
C VAL A 179 17.16 -1.23 -2.04
N ALA A 180 17.78 -0.15 -2.53
CA ALA A 180 18.20 0.97 -1.70
C ALA A 180 16.99 1.69 -1.07
N ASP A 181 15.97 2.01 -1.86
CA ASP A 181 14.72 2.59 -1.35
C ASP A 181 13.96 1.64 -0.43
N ASN A 182 14.03 0.32 -0.71
CA ASN A 182 13.41 -0.69 0.14
C ASN A 182 14.05 -0.73 1.53
N ALA A 183 15.38 -0.72 1.59
CA ALA A 183 16.13 -0.68 2.84
C ALA A 183 15.87 0.63 3.62
N LEU A 184 15.87 1.78 2.92
CA LEU A 184 15.58 3.08 3.50
C LEU A 184 14.19 3.12 4.12
N MET A 185 13.19 2.62 3.40
CA MET A 185 11.81 2.58 3.90
C MET A 185 11.67 1.62 5.08
N LEU A 186 12.30 0.43 5.01
CA LEU A 186 12.27 -0.53 6.12
C LEU A 186 12.88 0.06 7.39
N GLU A 187 13.98 0.81 7.28
CA GLU A 187 14.60 1.49 8.43
C GLU A 187 13.63 2.44 9.14
N VAL A 188 12.80 3.15 8.38
CA VAL A 188 11.78 4.06 8.94
C VAL A 188 10.61 3.29 9.57
N LEU A 189 10.18 2.19 8.94
CA LEU A 189 9.03 1.40 9.41
C LEU A 189 9.35 0.58 10.66
N ALA A 190 10.56 0.04 10.79
CA ALA A 190 10.94 -0.92 11.82
C ALA A 190 10.95 -0.32 13.22
N GLY A 191 10.60 -1.13 14.21
CA GLY A 191 10.65 -0.77 15.63
C GLY A 191 9.42 -1.24 16.41
N PRO A 192 9.37 -1.01 17.74
CA PRO A 192 8.26 -1.47 18.58
C PRO A 192 6.95 -0.79 18.21
N ASP A 193 5.85 -1.51 18.43
CA ASP A 193 4.49 -1.00 18.22
C ASP A 193 3.94 -0.35 19.50
#